data_3aa3243745110a25d20982fd9081416d
#
_entry.id   3aa3243745110a25d20982fd9081416d
#
_cell.length_a   1.000
_cell.length_b   1.000
_cell.length_c   1.000
_cell.angle_alpha   90.00
_cell.angle_beta   90.00
_cell.angle_gamma   90.00
#
_symmetry.space_group_name_H-M   'P 1'
#
loop_
_entity.id
_entity.type
_entity.pdbx_description
1 polymer ?
#
loop_
_entity_poly.entity_id
_entity_poly.type
_entity_poly.pdbx_seq_one_letter_code
_entity_poly.pdbx_strand_id
1 'polypeptide(L)'
;MRICWVLVLVTACAAATPAPTARASGGPVALTRLEVTADDGFKLALWRKAPAQPRRAVLLIHGRTWSGRPDFDLQVPGESRSFMDALVAMGYAAYALDLRGYGGTPRDASGFLSPNRAAADVAAALRTIGDRPVLFGWSLGSMVAQLTSQQHPELVSALVLFGYPADPDLARPEHDDGEPARKPTTAEAAAEDFRAPGVISQRAIAAYVQAALAADPVKTDWRRDHEWNALSPEAVHTPVLLLQAELDPYAKLPAHAKLFARLGTMDRQWVVVPRGDHAALLEDTAPRLLAAMRAFLERP
;
A
#
# COMPACT_ATOMS: atom_id res chain seq x y z
N MET A 1 4.19 -59.90 54.87
CA MET A 1 3.54 -58.98 53.91
C MET A 1 4.06 -57.56 54.20
N ARG A 2 5.04 -57.10 53.46
CA ARG A 2 5.66 -55.76 53.61
C ARG A 2 5.09 -54.87 52.52
N ILE A 3 4.35 -53.83 52.90
CA ILE A 3 3.76 -52.84 51.99
C ILE A 3 4.82 -51.75 51.74
N CYS A 4 5.31 -51.67 50.51
CA CYS A 4 6.16 -50.57 50.06
C CYS A 4 5.30 -49.40 49.63
N TRP A 5 5.46 -48.26 50.28
CA TRP A 5 4.90 -46.98 49.82
C TRP A 5 5.84 -46.32 48.83
N VAL A 6 5.37 -46.10 47.60
CA VAL A 6 6.08 -45.31 46.60
C VAL A 6 5.63 -43.87 46.73
N LEU A 7 6.55 -43.01 47.12
CA LEU A 7 6.35 -41.55 47.17
C LEU A 7 6.53 -40.97 45.77
N VAL A 8 5.48 -40.49 45.13
CA VAL A 8 5.53 -39.78 43.90
C VAL A 8 5.73 -38.30 44.18
N LEU A 9 6.93 -37.78 43.92
CA LEU A 9 7.20 -36.34 43.91
C LEU A 9 6.68 -35.72 42.60
N VAL A 10 5.63 -34.89 42.73
CA VAL A 10 5.15 -34.04 41.62
C VAL A 10 5.93 -32.72 41.66
N THR A 11 6.88 -32.54 40.77
CA THR A 11 7.55 -31.26 40.55
C THR A 11 6.63 -30.35 39.72
N ALA A 12 6.06 -29.33 40.37
CA ALA A 12 5.30 -28.27 39.66
C ALA A 12 6.30 -27.35 38.93
N CYS A 13 6.35 -27.46 37.61
CA CYS A 13 6.97 -26.43 36.76
C CYS A 13 6.09 -25.18 36.77
N ALA A 14 6.50 -24.13 37.46
CA ALA A 14 5.92 -22.80 37.35
C ALA A 14 6.29 -22.23 35.97
N ALA A 15 5.33 -22.13 35.09
CA ALA A 15 5.50 -21.40 33.82
C ALA A 15 5.67 -19.90 34.13
N ALA A 16 6.84 -19.36 33.84
CA ALA A 16 7.09 -17.92 33.93
C ALA A 16 6.22 -17.21 32.87
N THR A 17 5.28 -16.39 33.32
CA THR A 17 4.52 -15.47 32.48
C THR A 17 5.50 -14.47 31.86
N PRO A 18 5.54 -14.32 30.52
CA PRO A 18 6.40 -13.29 29.91
C PRO A 18 5.91 -11.91 30.37
N ALA A 19 6.85 -11.10 30.87
CA ALA A 19 6.59 -9.72 31.23
C ALA A 19 6.02 -8.96 30.02
N PRO A 20 5.03 -8.06 30.23
CA PRO A 20 4.50 -7.25 29.16
C PRO A 20 5.64 -6.38 28.60
N THR A 21 5.97 -6.57 27.33
CA THR A 21 6.89 -5.70 26.59
C THR A 21 6.38 -4.27 26.69
N ALA A 22 7.18 -3.40 27.27
CA ALA A 22 6.90 -1.98 27.40
C ALA A 22 6.56 -1.42 26.01
N ARG A 23 5.33 -0.91 25.85
CA ARG A 23 4.95 -0.05 24.71
C ARG A 23 5.93 1.12 24.73
N ALA A 24 6.70 1.24 23.66
CA ALA A 24 7.50 2.44 23.44
C ALA A 24 6.54 3.64 23.42
N SER A 25 6.59 4.47 24.45
CA SER A 25 5.86 5.74 24.56
C SER A 25 6.59 6.81 23.72
N GLY A 26 6.63 6.62 22.39
CA GLY A 26 7.00 7.66 21.45
C GLY A 26 5.74 8.45 21.11
N GLY A 27 5.77 9.78 21.28
CA GLY A 27 4.72 10.66 20.74
C GLY A 27 4.54 10.49 19.22
N PRO A 28 3.50 11.07 18.62
CA PRO A 28 3.22 10.91 17.19
C PRO A 28 4.46 11.32 16.37
N VAL A 29 4.89 10.44 15.46
CA VAL A 29 6.03 10.71 14.58
C VAL A 29 5.62 11.76 13.55
N ALA A 30 6.39 12.84 13.47
CA ALA A 30 6.08 13.95 12.58
C ALA A 30 6.18 13.52 11.10
N LEU A 31 5.20 13.95 10.31
CA LEU A 31 5.21 13.84 8.87
C LEU A 31 6.20 14.85 8.28
N THR A 32 7.13 14.39 7.46
CA THR A 32 8.12 15.22 6.76
C THR A 32 7.88 15.15 5.26
N ARG A 33 7.87 16.30 4.58
CA ARG A 33 7.85 16.38 3.12
C ARG A 33 9.29 16.40 2.60
N LEU A 34 9.59 15.50 1.69
CA LEU A 34 10.83 15.43 0.92
C LEU A 34 10.53 15.75 -0.55
N GLU A 35 11.57 16.00 -1.33
CA GLU A 35 11.48 16.17 -2.77
C GLU A 35 12.31 15.11 -3.47
N VAL A 36 11.73 14.47 -4.46
CA VAL A 36 12.41 13.55 -5.38
C VAL A 36 12.57 14.23 -6.73
N THR A 37 13.75 14.10 -7.32
CA THR A 37 13.97 14.54 -8.70
C THR A 37 13.85 13.32 -9.62
N ALA A 38 12.86 13.35 -10.49
CA ALA A 38 12.65 12.33 -11.52
C ALA A 38 13.76 12.38 -12.59
N ASP A 39 13.83 11.36 -13.45
CA ASP A 39 14.84 11.22 -14.52
C ASP A 39 14.78 12.34 -15.57
N ASP A 40 13.62 12.97 -15.74
CA ASP A 40 13.41 14.15 -16.60
C ASP A 40 13.58 15.50 -15.88
N GLY A 41 14.05 15.48 -14.62
CA GLY A 41 14.26 16.67 -13.79
C GLY A 41 13.01 17.17 -13.06
N PHE A 42 11.85 16.53 -13.27
CA PHE A 42 10.60 16.93 -12.59
C PHE A 42 10.65 16.65 -11.08
N LYS A 43 9.98 17.50 -10.29
CA LYS A 43 9.99 17.43 -8.83
C LYS A 43 8.73 16.76 -8.31
N LEU A 44 8.91 15.68 -7.53
CA LEU A 44 7.84 14.90 -6.94
C LEU A 44 7.83 15.09 -5.42
N ALA A 45 6.65 15.16 -4.83
CA ALA A 45 6.47 15.20 -3.38
C ALA A 45 6.52 13.79 -2.80
N LEU A 46 7.37 13.59 -1.80
CA LEU A 46 7.52 12.35 -1.06
C LEU A 46 7.31 12.62 0.43
N TRP A 47 6.29 12.02 1.01
CA TRP A 47 5.96 12.14 2.43
C TRP A 47 6.65 11.05 3.22
N ARG A 48 7.21 11.37 4.39
CA ARG A 48 7.96 10.41 5.20
C ARG A 48 7.53 10.46 6.66
N LYS A 49 7.33 9.28 7.26
CA LYS A 49 7.31 9.03 8.71
C LYS A 49 8.27 7.89 9.03
N ALA A 50 9.09 8.02 10.06
CA ALA A 50 10.01 6.94 10.41
C ALA A 50 10.32 6.95 11.92
N PRO A 51 10.51 5.77 12.54
CA PRO A 51 11.08 5.69 13.88
C PRO A 51 12.55 6.12 13.85
N ALA A 52 13.15 6.34 15.01
CA ALA A 52 14.55 6.78 15.12
C ALA A 52 15.53 5.80 14.44
N GLN A 53 15.23 4.50 14.51
CA GLN A 53 16.03 3.44 13.89
C GLN A 53 15.11 2.50 13.11
N PRO A 54 14.81 2.80 11.84
CA PRO A 54 13.95 1.96 11.03
C PRO A 54 14.65 0.66 10.64
N ARG A 55 13.88 -0.46 10.65
CA ARG A 55 14.38 -1.77 10.19
C ARG A 55 14.54 -1.81 8.67
N ARG A 56 13.60 -1.22 7.94
CA ARG A 56 13.52 -1.17 6.47
C ARG A 56 12.58 -0.03 6.06
N ALA A 57 12.69 0.42 4.83
CA ALA A 57 11.75 1.37 4.23
C ALA A 57 10.62 0.65 3.48
N VAL A 58 9.43 1.25 3.47
CA VAL A 58 8.28 0.89 2.65
C VAL A 58 7.87 2.11 1.86
N LEU A 59 7.86 2.02 0.52
CA LEU A 59 7.32 3.04 -0.37
C LEU A 59 5.89 2.68 -0.74
N LEU A 60 4.96 3.60 -0.52
CA LEU A 60 3.52 3.47 -0.71
C LEU A 60 3.10 4.24 -1.97
N ILE A 61 2.40 3.57 -2.88
CA ILE A 61 1.85 4.16 -4.11
C ILE A 61 0.33 4.11 -4.03
N HIS A 62 -0.28 5.30 -4.09
CA HIS A 62 -1.71 5.54 -3.94
C HIS A 62 -2.55 5.05 -5.13
N GLY A 63 -3.88 5.02 -4.95
CA GLY A 63 -4.86 4.64 -5.97
C GLY A 63 -5.06 5.70 -7.07
N ARG A 64 -6.14 5.55 -7.87
CA ARG A 64 -6.31 6.37 -9.09
C ARG A 64 -6.65 7.83 -8.81
N THR A 65 -7.47 8.11 -7.80
CA THR A 65 -8.11 9.45 -7.70
C THR A 65 -7.47 10.31 -6.61
N TRP A 66 -6.93 9.71 -5.57
CA TRP A 66 -6.48 10.38 -4.37
C TRP A 66 -5.00 10.18 -4.13
N SER A 67 -4.35 11.17 -3.53
CA SER A 67 -2.91 11.21 -3.26
C SER A 67 -2.50 10.46 -1.99
N GLY A 68 -1.19 10.39 -1.77
CA GLY A 68 -0.63 9.57 -0.70
C GLY A 68 -1.04 9.96 0.72
N ARG A 69 -1.32 11.25 0.99
CA ARG A 69 -1.70 11.65 2.35
C ARG A 69 -3.10 11.20 2.76
N PRO A 70 -4.17 11.48 2.01
CA PRO A 70 -5.49 10.94 2.34
C PRO A 70 -5.47 9.40 2.39
N ASP A 71 -4.77 8.74 1.46
CA ASP A 71 -4.77 7.30 1.34
C ASP A 71 -3.97 6.59 2.45
N PHE A 72 -2.84 7.16 2.89
CA PHE A 72 -1.93 6.44 3.79
C PHE A 72 -1.67 7.14 5.12
N ASP A 73 -2.04 8.41 5.27
CA ASP A 73 -1.82 9.17 6.52
C ASP A 73 -3.09 9.89 6.99
N LEU A 74 -4.24 9.23 6.89
CA LEU A 74 -5.50 9.79 7.35
C LEU A 74 -5.46 9.98 8.87
N GLN A 75 -5.64 11.22 9.31
CA GLN A 75 -5.66 11.59 10.72
C GLN A 75 -7.10 11.83 11.19
N VAL A 76 -7.57 11.00 12.13
CA VAL A 76 -8.91 11.10 12.71
C VAL A 76 -8.76 11.14 14.22
N PRO A 77 -9.20 12.22 14.92
CA PRO A 77 -9.07 12.31 16.36
C PRO A 77 -9.71 11.11 17.09
N GLY A 78 -8.92 10.38 17.89
CA GLY A 78 -9.38 9.22 18.64
C GLY A 78 -9.51 7.91 17.84
N GLU A 79 -9.11 7.89 16.57
CA GLU A 79 -9.09 6.68 15.74
C GLU A 79 -7.71 6.46 15.12
N SER A 80 -7.30 5.19 14.98
CA SER A 80 -6.04 4.82 14.33
C SER A 80 -6.30 4.48 12.87
N ARG A 81 -6.23 5.50 11.98
CA ARG A 81 -6.52 5.37 10.55
C ARG A 81 -5.30 5.58 9.66
N SER A 82 -4.18 6.07 10.20
CA SER A 82 -2.96 6.24 9.43
C SER A 82 -2.23 4.91 9.22
N PHE A 83 -2.16 4.49 7.97
CA PHE A 83 -1.38 3.31 7.57
C PHE A 83 0.13 3.56 7.76
N MET A 84 0.59 4.81 7.53
CA MET A 84 1.98 5.18 7.80
C MET A 84 2.32 5.08 9.29
N ASP A 85 1.45 5.53 10.19
CA ASP A 85 1.67 5.39 11.65
C ASP A 85 1.72 3.93 12.08
N ALA A 86 0.88 3.08 11.48
CA ALA A 86 0.89 1.65 11.74
C ALA A 86 2.22 0.99 11.28
N LEU A 87 2.74 1.36 10.12
CA LEU A 87 4.05 0.89 9.64
C LEU A 87 5.19 1.36 10.54
N VAL A 88 5.14 2.62 11.01
CA VAL A 88 6.12 3.16 11.98
C VAL A 88 6.06 2.39 13.29
N ALA A 89 4.87 2.06 13.80
CA ALA A 89 4.70 1.23 15.00
C ALA A 89 5.24 -0.19 14.83
N MET A 90 5.30 -0.69 13.58
CA MET A 90 5.94 -1.96 13.23
C MET A 90 7.47 -1.83 13.06
N GLY A 91 8.03 -0.63 13.16
CA GLY A 91 9.46 -0.36 13.04
C GLY A 91 9.95 -0.06 11.62
N TYR A 92 9.05 0.23 10.68
CA TYR A 92 9.39 0.59 9.30
C TYR A 92 9.44 2.11 9.11
N ALA A 93 10.29 2.57 8.19
CA ALA A 93 10.16 3.92 7.64
C ALA A 93 9.09 3.87 6.53
N ALA A 94 8.01 4.62 6.68
CA ALA A 94 6.94 4.71 5.71
C ALA A 94 7.15 5.95 4.83
N TYR A 95 7.10 5.75 3.52
CA TYR A 95 7.16 6.80 2.51
C TYR A 95 5.93 6.71 1.64
N ALA A 96 5.27 7.83 1.34
CA ALA A 96 4.16 7.91 0.41
C ALA A 96 4.50 8.89 -0.70
N LEU A 97 4.53 8.43 -1.95
CA LEU A 97 4.80 9.24 -3.12
C LEU A 97 3.48 9.82 -3.65
N ASP A 98 3.44 11.12 -3.88
CA ASP A 98 2.40 11.72 -4.71
C ASP A 98 2.87 11.66 -6.16
N LEU A 99 2.17 10.89 -7.00
CA LEU A 99 2.42 10.83 -8.44
C LEU A 99 2.10 12.18 -9.10
N ARG A 100 2.55 12.42 -10.33
CA ARG A 100 2.30 13.67 -11.07
C ARG A 100 0.81 14.00 -11.17
N GLY A 101 0.45 15.23 -10.82
CA GLY A 101 -0.92 15.71 -10.79
C GLY A 101 -1.69 15.35 -9.53
N TYR A 102 -1.05 14.76 -8.52
CA TYR A 102 -1.64 14.38 -7.24
C TYR A 102 -1.02 15.14 -6.08
N GLY A 103 -1.84 15.51 -5.12
CA GLY A 103 -1.42 16.07 -3.84
C GLY A 103 -0.40 17.19 -3.94
N GLY A 104 0.78 16.96 -3.37
CA GLY A 104 1.90 17.90 -3.37
C GLY A 104 2.74 17.91 -4.65
N THR A 105 2.45 17.05 -5.63
CA THR A 105 3.14 16.97 -6.92
C THR A 105 2.28 17.60 -8.03
N PRO A 106 2.72 18.70 -8.65
CA PRO A 106 1.96 19.33 -9.72
C PRO A 106 1.87 18.44 -10.97
N ARG A 107 1.01 18.82 -11.91
CA ARG A 107 0.99 18.26 -13.26
C ARG A 107 2.22 18.76 -14.01
N ASP A 108 2.80 17.93 -14.85
CA ASP A 108 3.83 18.37 -15.78
C ASP A 108 3.22 19.08 -17.00
N ALA A 109 4.07 19.47 -17.97
CA ALA A 109 3.65 20.20 -19.16
C ALA A 109 2.71 19.40 -20.08
N SER A 110 2.73 18.05 -20.01
CA SER A 110 1.81 17.20 -20.77
C SER A 110 0.37 17.31 -20.28
N GLY A 111 0.19 17.64 -18.99
CA GLY A 111 -1.11 17.74 -18.32
C GLY A 111 -1.76 16.39 -18.01
N PHE A 112 -1.13 15.26 -18.37
CA PHE A 112 -1.61 13.90 -18.09
C PHE A 112 -0.50 13.03 -17.49
N LEU A 113 -0.88 11.85 -16.97
CA LEU A 113 0.04 10.83 -16.49
C LEU A 113 -0.14 9.55 -17.30
N SER A 114 0.95 8.84 -17.58
CA SER A 114 0.89 7.53 -18.23
C SER A 114 1.50 6.43 -17.35
N PRO A 115 1.20 5.16 -17.61
CA PRO A 115 1.73 4.03 -16.85
C PRO A 115 3.26 4.01 -16.78
N ASN A 116 3.94 4.15 -17.92
CA ASN A 116 5.40 4.15 -17.96
C ASN A 116 6.01 5.36 -17.26
N ARG A 117 5.37 6.54 -17.35
CA ARG A 117 5.85 7.73 -16.64
C ARG A 117 5.71 7.55 -15.14
N ALA A 118 4.58 7.01 -14.67
CA ALA A 118 4.37 6.71 -13.26
C ALA A 118 5.40 5.69 -12.72
N ALA A 119 5.69 4.64 -13.48
CA ALA A 119 6.69 3.64 -13.10
C ALA A 119 8.11 4.26 -13.00
N ALA A 120 8.48 5.14 -13.94
CA ALA A 120 9.77 5.83 -13.91
C ALA A 120 9.88 6.81 -12.71
N ASP A 121 8.79 7.51 -12.35
CA ASP A 121 8.74 8.37 -11.17
C ASP A 121 8.88 7.56 -9.88
N VAL A 122 8.23 6.40 -9.77
CA VAL A 122 8.38 5.47 -8.63
C VAL A 122 9.82 4.95 -8.56
N ALA A 123 10.44 4.60 -9.69
CA ALA A 123 11.85 4.18 -9.71
C ALA A 123 12.79 5.28 -9.20
N ALA A 124 12.53 6.56 -9.53
CA ALA A 124 13.28 7.69 -9.01
C ALA A 124 13.13 7.82 -7.47
N ALA A 125 11.92 7.64 -6.96
CA ALA A 125 11.67 7.62 -5.50
C ALA A 125 12.39 6.46 -4.81
N LEU A 126 12.37 5.25 -5.38
CA LEU A 126 13.09 4.10 -4.86
C LEU A 126 14.60 4.35 -4.78
N ARG A 127 15.21 4.94 -5.84
CA ARG A 127 16.63 5.32 -5.83
C ARG A 127 16.95 6.36 -4.77
N THR A 128 16.06 7.34 -4.57
CA THR A 128 16.23 8.39 -3.55
C THR A 128 16.16 7.82 -2.13
N ILE A 129 15.29 6.84 -1.87
CA ILE A 129 15.17 6.18 -0.57
C ILE A 129 16.37 5.27 -0.31
N GLY A 130 16.84 4.55 -1.34
CA GLY A 130 17.95 3.61 -1.23
C GLY A 130 17.59 2.28 -0.56
N ASP A 131 18.58 1.41 -0.34
CA ASP A 131 18.48 0.15 0.41
C ASP A 131 17.34 -0.79 -0.03
N ARG A 132 16.93 -0.72 -1.29
CA ARG A 132 15.89 -1.57 -1.87
C ARG A 132 14.64 -1.64 -0.99
N PRO A 133 13.83 -0.57 -0.92
CA PRO A 133 12.61 -0.56 -0.10
C PRO A 133 11.65 -1.67 -0.49
N VAL A 134 10.72 -2.00 0.41
CA VAL A 134 9.50 -2.70 0.05
C VAL A 134 8.64 -1.73 -0.77
N LEU A 135 8.10 -2.19 -1.90
CA LEU A 135 7.19 -1.42 -2.72
C LEU A 135 5.76 -1.91 -2.50
N PHE A 136 4.91 -1.04 -1.96
CA PHE A 136 3.50 -1.28 -1.74
C PHE A 136 2.68 -0.46 -2.72
N GLY A 137 1.74 -1.09 -3.42
CA GLY A 137 0.77 -0.39 -4.25
C GLY A 137 -0.66 -0.72 -3.86
N TRP A 138 -1.54 0.29 -3.82
CA TRP A 138 -2.97 0.15 -3.64
C TRP A 138 -3.72 0.45 -4.92
N SER A 139 -4.68 -0.40 -5.32
CA SER A 139 -5.54 -0.18 -6.49
C SER A 139 -4.70 0.06 -7.76
N LEU A 140 -4.89 1.16 -8.48
CA LEU A 140 -4.05 1.55 -9.62
C LEU A 140 -2.56 1.60 -9.23
N GLY A 141 -2.24 2.06 -8.03
CA GLY A 141 -0.88 2.05 -7.51
C GLY A 141 -0.24 0.66 -7.45
N SER A 142 -1.04 -0.40 -7.32
CA SER A 142 -0.54 -1.78 -7.38
C SER A 142 -0.11 -2.19 -8.80
N MET A 143 -0.78 -1.67 -9.83
CA MET A 143 -0.35 -1.85 -11.23
C MET A 143 0.94 -1.08 -11.51
N VAL A 144 1.04 0.17 -11.03
CA VAL A 144 2.28 0.96 -11.12
C VAL A 144 3.43 0.25 -10.40
N ALA A 145 3.19 -0.27 -9.20
CA ALA A 145 4.18 -0.99 -8.41
C ALA A 145 4.66 -2.27 -9.13
N GLN A 146 3.75 -3.04 -9.73
CA GLN A 146 4.11 -4.20 -10.54
C GLN A 146 4.96 -3.79 -11.74
N LEU A 147 4.54 -2.80 -12.51
CA LEU A 147 5.26 -2.32 -13.69
C LEU A 147 6.67 -1.83 -13.31
N THR A 148 6.78 -1.07 -12.22
CA THR A 148 8.08 -0.61 -11.69
C THR A 148 8.97 -1.80 -11.30
N SER A 149 8.43 -2.79 -10.58
CA SER A 149 9.19 -3.98 -10.16
C SER A 149 9.65 -4.84 -11.34
N GLN A 150 8.88 -4.89 -12.44
CA GLN A 150 9.27 -5.58 -13.67
C GLN A 150 10.41 -4.84 -14.40
N GLN A 151 10.33 -3.52 -14.47
CA GLN A 151 11.31 -2.69 -15.18
C GLN A 151 12.60 -2.48 -14.36
N HIS A 152 12.50 -2.48 -13.03
CA HIS A 152 13.57 -2.17 -12.08
C HIS A 152 13.59 -3.14 -10.88
N PRO A 153 13.74 -4.45 -11.11
CA PRO A 153 13.73 -5.44 -10.03
C PRO A 153 14.87 -5.23 -9.01
N GLU A 154 15.96 -4.62 -9.44
CA GLU A 154 17.11 -4.30 -8.58
C GLU A 154 16.80 -3.26 -7.50
N LEU A 155 15.74 -2.46 -7.67
CA LEU A 155 15.37 -1.40 -6.73
C LEU A 155 14.39 -1.87 -5.64
N VAL A 156 13.79 -3.06 -5.77
CA VAL A 156 12.70 -3.53 -4.90
C VAL A 156 13.14 -4.78 -4.14
N SER A 157 12.96 -4.81 -2.82
CA SER A 157 13.27 -5.99 -2.01
C SER A 157 12.09 -6.94 -1.85
N ALA A 158 10.87 -6.42 -1.86
CA ALA A 158 9.61 -7.16 -1.83
C ALA A 158 8.49 -6.28 -2.41
N LEU A 159 7.53 -6.90 -3.08
CA LEU A 159 6.38 -6.25 -3.69
C LEU A 159 5.11 -6.62 -2.93
N VAL A 160 4.32 -5.63 -2.55
CA VAL A 160 3.00 -5.82 -1.93
C VAL A 160 1.95 -5.19 -2.82
N LEU A 161 1.03 -6.01 -3.33
CA LEU A 161 -0.05 -5.59 -4.22
C LEU A 161 -1.38 -5.70 -3.48
N PHE A 162 -2.03 -4.58 -3.19
CA PHE A 162 -3.31 -4.54 -2.50
C PHE A 162 -4.41 -4.01 -3.42
N GLY A 163 -5.55 -4.73 -3.46
CA GLY A 163 -6.70 -4.33 -4.26
C GLY A 163 -6.40 -4.22 -5.76
N TYR A 164 -5.61 -5.14 -6.31
CA TYR A 164 -5.13 -5.13 -7.69
C TYR A 164 -6.28 -5.22 -8.71
N PRO A 165 -6.53 -4.19 -9.55
CA PRO A 165 -7.75 -4.12 -10.35
C PRO A 165 -7.65 -4.76 -11.74
N ALA A 166 -6.47 -5.15 -12.21
CA ALA A 166 -6.29 -5.66 -13.56
C ALA A 166 -6.52 -7.18 -13.65
N ASP A 167 -7.14 -7.62 -14.73
CA ASP A 167 -7.14 -9.03 -15.16
C ASP A 167 -5.94 -9.22 -16.12
N PRO A 168 -5.02 -10.15 -15.85
CA PRO A 168 -3.84 -10.37 -16.70
C PRO A 168 -4.15 -10.80 -18.14
N ASP A 169 -5.38 -11.25 -18.42
CA ASP A 169 -5.79 -11.70 -19.75
C ASP A 169 -6.45 -10.59 -20.58
N LEU A 170 -6.71 -9.41 -19.97
CA LEU A 170 -7.41 -8.32 -20.66
C LEU A 170 -6.42 -7.29 -21.22
N ALA A 171 -6.32 -7.25 -22.54
CA ALA A 171 -5.61 -6.19 -23.25
C ALA A 171 -6.45 -4.90 -23.29
N ARG A 172 -5.74 -3.77 -23.22
CA ARG A 172 -6.34 -2.43 -23.33
C ARG A 172 -6.07 -1.86 -24.71
N PRO A 173 -7.07 -1.28 -25.36
CA PRO A 173 -6.90 -0.62 -26.64
C PRO A 173 -6.02 0.63 -26.48
N GLU A 174 -5.40 1.03 -27.56
CA GLU A 174 -4.80 2.35 -27.64
C GLU A 174 -5.91 3.40 -27.69
N HIS A 175 -5.76 4.42 -26.85
CA HIS A 175 -6.71 5.48 -26.73
C HIS A 175 -5.97 6.80 -26.53
N ASP A 176 -6.22 7.76 -27.41
CA ASP A 176 -5.70 9.12 -27.31
C ASP A 176 -6.86 10.10 -27.51
N ASP A 177 -7.26 10.75 -26.42
CA ASP A 177 -8.49 11.55 -26.34
C ASP A 177 -8.26 13.06 -26.55
N GLY A 178 -7.20 13.47 -27.23
CA GLY A 178 -6.90 14.89 -27.43
C GLY A 178 -6.46 15.59 -26.12
N GLU A 179 -6.94 16.80 -25.84
CA GLU A 179 -6.51 17.58 -24.68
C GLU A 179 -6.86 16.94 -23.33
N PRO A 180 -5.95 16.99 -22.33
CA PRO A 180 -6.17 16.42 -21.00
C PRO A 180 -7.39 17.03 -20.32
N ALA A 181 -8.27 16.14 -19.82
CA ALA A 181 -9.44 16.53 -19.09
C ALA A 181 -9.08 17.11 -17.71
N ARG A 182 -9.77 18.18 -17.31
CA ARG A 182 -9.68 18.81 -15.98
C ARG A 182 -11.00 18.70 -15.27
N LYS A 183 -11.32 17.49 -14.80
CA LYS A 183 -12.60 17.20 -14.13
C LYS A 183 -12.46 17.44 -12.63
N PRO A 184 -13.36 18.20 -11.99
CA PRO A 184 -13.39 18.32 -10.53
C PRO A 184 -13.59 16.96 -9.87
N THR A 185 -13.03 16.80 -8.68
CA THR A 185 -13.34 15.70 -7.77
C THR A 185 -14.62 16.01 -6.98
N THR A 186 -15.28 14.98 -6.46
CA THR A 186 -16.51 15.16 -5.69
C THR A 186 -16.45 14.38 -4.38
N ALA A 187 -17.28 14.80 -3.41
CA ALA A 187 -17.38 14.13 -2.12
C ALA A 187 -17.93 12.70 -2.26
N GLU A 188 -18.85 12.48 -3.19
CA GLU A 188 -19.41 11.17 -3.51
C GLU A 188 -18.32 10.24 -4.02
N ALA A 189 -17.46 10.72 -4.94
CA ALA A 189 -16.33 9.95 -5.45
C ALA A 189 -15.31 9.62 -4.35
N ALA A 190 -15.09 10.52 -3.39
CA ALA A 190 -14.20 10.26 -2.27
C ALA A 190 -14.76 9.24 -1.26
N ALA A 191 -16.08 9.18 -1.12
CA ALA A 191 -16.74 8.21 -0.25
C ALA A 191 -16.97 6.84 -0.92
N GLU A 192 -16.74 6.73 -2.23
CA GLU A 192 -17.11 5.55 -3.02
C GLU A 192 -16.32 4.29 -2.67
N ASP A 193 -15.11 4.43 -2.13
CA ASP A 193 -14.27 3.31 -1.72
C ASP A 193 -14.71 2.64 -0.39
N PHE A 194 -15.63 3.30 0.38
CA PHE A 194 -16.14 2.81 1.66
C PHE A 194 -17.54 2.23 1.52
N ARG A 195 -17.66 1.04 0.92
CA ARG A 195 -18.95 0.40 0.60
C ARG A 195 -19.39 -0.64 1.62
N ALA A 196 -18.45 -1.27 2.31
CA ALA A 196 -18.78 -2.29 3.29
C ALA A 196 -19.38 -1.65 4.55
N PRO A 197 -20.60 -2.05 4.99
CA PRO A 197 -21.24 -1.42 6.13
C PRO A 197 -20.55 -1.77 7.43
N GLY A 198 -20.35 -0.77 8.31
CA GLY A 198 -19.90 -0.97 9.69
C GLY A 198 -18.43 -1.34 9.87
N VAL A 199 -17.60 -1.18 8.83
CA VAL A 199 -16.15 -1.43 8.91
C VAL A 199 -15.32 -0.16 9.10
N ILE A 200 -15.94 1.00 8.99
CA ILE A 200 -15.31 2.31 9.21
C ILE A 200 -16.34 3.29 9.79
N SER A 201 -15.92 4.21 10.64
CA SER A 201 -16.81 5.22 11.23
C SER A 201 -17.18 6.30 10.23
N GLN A 202 -18.40 6.87 10.34
CA GLN A 202 -18.83 8.00 9.52
C GLN A 202 -17.91 9.21 9.70
N ARG A 203 -17.33 9.40 10.90
CA ARG A 203 -16.35 10.45 11.17
C ARG A 203 -15.06 10.24 10.36
N ALA A 204 -14.57 9.01 10.24
CA ALA A 204 -13.40 8.70 9.44
C ALA A 204 -13.68 8.90 7.94
N ILE A 205 -14.84 8.49 7.44
CA ILE A 205 -15.25 8.76 6.04
C ILE A 205 -15.28 10.28 5.78
N ALA A 206 -15.92 11.05 6.67
CA ALA A 206 -15.99 12.50 6.51
C ALA A 206 -14.59 13.16 6.54
N ALA A 207 -13.69 12.70 7.41
CA ALA A 207 -12.31 13.17 7.48
C ALA A 207 -11.53 12.82 6.20
N TYR A 208 -11.72 11.61 5.67
CA TYR A 208 -11.13 11.20 4.40
C TYR A 208 -11.61 12.06 3.24
N VAL A 209 -12.93 12.25 3.10
CA VAL A 209 -13.53 13.10 2.06
C VAL A 209 -12.95 14.51 2.11
N GLN A 210 -12.87 15.10 3.30
CA GLN A 210 -12.29 16.44 3.47
C GLN A 210 -10.82 16.48 3.05
N ALA A 211 -10.01 15.51 3.49
CA ALA A 211 -8.59 15.45 3.18
C ALA A 211 -8.34 15.21 1.68
N ALA A 212 -9.12 14.30 1.07
CA ALA A 212 -9.04 13.95 -0.33
C ALA A 212 -9.38 15.13 -1.25
N LEU A 213 -10.50 15.82 -1.02
CA LEU A 213 -10.89 17.00 -1.81
C LEU A 213 -9.92 18.16 -1.65
N ALA A 214 -9.34 18.34 -0.46
CA ALA A 214 -8.35 19.38 -0.23
C ALA A 214 -7.01 19.11 -0.94
N ALA A 215 -6.61 17.85 -1.01
CA ALA A 215 -5.36 17.44 -1.66
C ALA A 215 -5.50 17.39 -3.19
N ASP A 216 -6.62 16.86 -3.68
CA ASP A 216 -6.85 16.54 -5.08
C ASP A 216 -8.17 17.14 -5.61
N PRO A 217 -8.28 18.46 -5.73
CA PRO A 217 -9.53 19.14 -6.16
C PRO A 217 -9.86 18.87 -7.64
N VAL A 218 -8.90 18.39 -8.42
CA VAL A 218 -9.04 18.05 -9.84
C VAL A 218 -8.43 16.71 -10.13
N LYS A 219 -9.21 15.80 -10.72
CA LYS A 219 -8.75 14.46 -11.11
C LYS A 219 -7.54 14.53 -12.03
N THR A 220 -6.53 13.71 -11.76
CA THR A 220 -5.43 13.48 -12.70
C THR A 220 -5.94 12.71 -13.90
N ASP A 221 -5.60 13.19 -15.10
CA ASP A 221 -5.93 12.55 -16.35
C ASP A 221 -4.90 11.47 -16.67
N TRP A 222 -5.34 10.22 -16.75
CA TRP A 222 -4.51 9.09 -17.16
C TRP A 222 -4.72 8.79 -18.62
N ARG A 223 -3.62 8.67 -19.33
CA ARG A 223 -3.61 8.40 -20.78
C ARG A 223 -2.67 7.27 -21.12
N ARG A 224 -2.69 6.84 -22.38
CA ARG A 224 -1.90 5.73 -22.89
C ARG A 224 -2.16 4.44 -22.14
N ASP A 225 -3.42 4.14 -21.88
CA ASP A 225 -3.83 2.95 -21.14
C ASP A 225 -3.31 1.64 -21.79
N HIS A 226 -2.98 1.64 -23.09
CA HIS A 226 -2.32 0.53 -23.78
C HIS A 226 -0.94 0.19 -23.19
N GLU A 227 -0.25 1.12 -22.54
CA GLU A 227 1.02 0.84 -21.84
C GLU A 227 0.85 -0.18 -20.70
N TRP A 228 -0.35 -0.33 -20.14
CA TRP A 228 -0.65 -1.40 -19.16
C TRP A 228 -0.55 -2.80 -19.75
N ASN A 229 -0.56 -2.96 -21.08
CA ASN A 229 -0.34 -4.26 -21.73
C ASN A 229 1.08 -4.82 -21.52
N ALA A 230 2.01 -3.99 -21.02
CA ALA A 230 3.32 -4.43 -20.57
C ALA A 230 3.31 -5.16 -19.23
N LEU A 231 2.19 -5.16 -18.49
CA LEU A 231 2.06 -5.92 -17.25
C LEU A 231 2.12 -7.43 -17.55
N SER A 232 3.16 -8.09 -17.06
CA SER A 232 3.34 -9.54 -17.16
C SER A 232 3.67 -10.08 -15.78
N PRO A 233 2.77 -10.85 -15.17
CA PRO A 233 3.05 -11.49 -13.89
C PRO A 233 4.31 -12.38 -13.93
N GLU A 234 4.58 -13.01 -15.06
CA GLU A 234 5.73 -13.91 -15.28
C GLU A 234 7.07 -13.15 -15.18
N ALA A 235 7.08 -11.87 -15.49
CA ALA A 235 8.27 -11.02 -15.38
C ALA A 235 8.52 -10.51 -13.94
N VAL A 236 7.64 -10.79 -12.97
CA VAL A 236 7.82 -10.42 -11.57
C VAL A 236 8.58 -11.52 -10.85
N HIS A 237 9.87 -11.28 -10.60
CA HIS A 237 10.76 -12.21 -9.88
C HIS A 237 11.03 -11.77 -8.43
N THR A 238 10.64 -10.57 -8.05
CA THR A 238 10.68 -10.06 -6.68
C THR A 238 9.69 -10.85 -5.80
N PRO A 239 10.00 -11.13 -4.51
CA PRO A 239 9.02 -11.70 -3.58
C PRO A 239 7.71 -10.91 -3.54
N VAL A 240 6.55 -11.58 -3.61
CA VAL A 240 5.23 -10.93 -3.72
C VAL A 240 4.29 -11.32 -2.59
N LEU A 241 3.69 -10.32 -1.95
CA LEU A 241 2.46 -10.47 -1.17
C LEU A 241 1.27 -9.87 -1.94
N LEU A 242 0.33 -10.71 -2.34
CA LEU A 242 -0.95 -10.28 -2.89
C LEU A 242 -1.97 -10.17 -1.76
N LEU A 243 -2.51 -8.99 -1.54
CA LEU A 243 -3.54 -8.71 -0.56
C LEU A 243 -4.86 -8.40 -1.27
N GLN A 244 -5.92 -9.04 -0.83
CA GLN A 244 -7.26 -8.85 -1.37
C GLN A 244 -8.24 -8.63 -0.21
N ALA A 245 -9.08 -7.62 -0.30
CA ALA A 245 -10.22 -7.50 0.59
C ALA A 245 -11.40 -8.35 0.06
N GLU A 246 -12.11 -9.03 0.97
CA GLU A 246 -13.18 -9.97 0.59
C GLU A 246 -14.31 -9.31 -0.20
N LEU A 247 -14.67 -8.08 0.20
CA LEU A 247 -15.79 -7.32 -0.37
C LEU A 247 -15.36 -6.29 -1.42
N ASP A 248 -14.10 -6.33 -1.84
CA ASP A 248 -13.56 -5.39 -2.83
C ASP A 248 -14.28 -5.53 -4.19
N PRO A 249 -15.00 -4.50 -4.66
CA PRO A 249 -15.74 -4.58 -5.91
C PRO A 249 -14.83 -4.51 -7.15
N TYR A 250 -13.62 -4.02 -7.01
CA TYR A 250 -12.68 -3.78 -8.11
C TYR A 250 -11.68 -4.92 -8.28
N ALA A 251 -11.23 -5.53 -7.19
CA ALA A 251 -10.25 -6.61 -7.17
C ALA A 251 -10.94 -7.99 -7.24
N LYS A 252 -11.17 -8.48 -8.45
CA LYS A 252 -11.92 -9.72 -8.67
C LYS A 252 -11.12 -10.97 -8.32
N LEU A 253 -11.69 -11.88 -7.53
CA LEU A 253 -11.04 -13.13 -7.11
C LEU A 253 -10.48 -13.96 -8.29
N PRO A 254 -11.19 -14.17 -9.41
CA PRO A 254 -10.64 -14.90 -10.55
C PRO A 254 -9.42 -14.23 -11.18
N ALA A 255 -9.39 -12.87 -11.26
CA ALA A 255 -8.26 -12.14 -11.79
C ALA A 255 -7.04 -12.25 -10.87
N HIS A 256 -7.25 -12.18 -9.55
CA HIS A 256 -6.19 -12.40 -8.56
C HIS A 256 -5.63 -13.83 -8.59
N ALA A 257 -6.47 -14.84 -8.80
CA ALA A 257 -6.03 -16.23 -8.94
C ALA A 257 -5.11 -16.40 -10.18
N LYS A 258 -5.47 -15.78 -11.32
CA LYS A 258 -4.64 -15.77 -12.52
C LYS A 258 -3.31 -15.04 -12.28
N LEU A 259 -3.37 -13.83 -11.69
CA LEU A 259 -2.17 -13.06 -11.33
C LEU A 259 -1.25 -13.91 -10.45
N PHE A 260 -1.78 -14.46 -9.35
CA PHE A 260 -1.01 -15.24 -8.39
C PHE A 260 -0.39 -16.50 -9.02
N ALA A 261 -1.14 -17.23 -9.83
CA ALA A 261 -0.68 -18.45 -10.48
C ALA A 261 0.48 -18.18 -11.46
N ARG A 262 0.47 -17.01 -12.12
CA ARG A 262 1.40 -16.64 -13.18
C ARG A 262 2.64 -15.87 -12.71
N LEU A 263 2.71 -15.44 -11.41
CA LEU A 263 3.89 -14.76 -10.89
C LEU A 263 5.17 -15.57 -11.14
N GLY A 264 6.20 -14.92 -11.67
CA GLY A 264 7.51 -15.51 -11.99
C GLY A 264 8.35 -15.90 -10.78
N THR A 265 7.92 -15.53 -9.57
CA THR A 265 8.56 -15.93 -8.31
C THR A 265 7.77 -17.03 -7.60
N MET A 266 8.47 -17.95 -6.93
CA MET A 266 7.88 -18.92 -6.00
C MET A 266 7.76 -18.37 -4.57
N ASP A 267 8.49 -17.31 -4.22
CA ASP A 267 8.33 -16.57 -2.96
C ASP A 267 7.13 -15.63 -3.07
N ARG A 268 5.93 -16.21 -2.98
CA ARG A 268 4.66 -15.52 -3.15
C ARG A 268 3.64 -15.98 -2.13
N GLN A 269 2.85 -15.04 -1.64
CA GLN A 269 1.73 -15.28 -0.73
C GLN A 269 0.49 -14.53 -1.22
N TRP A 270 -0.67 -15.11 -0.99
CA TRP A 270 -1.96 -14.46 -1.23
C TRP A 270 -2.81 -14.54 0.01
N VAL A 271 -3.25 -13.40 0.50
CA VAL A 271 -4.07 -13.28 1.70
C VAL A 271 -5.34 -12.52 1.39
N VAL A 272 -6.48 -13.11 1.74
CA VAL A 272 -7.80 -12.45 1.71
C VAL A 272 -8.10 -11.87 3.08
N VAL A 273 -8.43 -10.58 3.15
CA VAL A 273 -8.82 -9.85 4.35
C VAL A 273 -10.34 -9.95 4.51
N PRO A 274 -10.85 -10.78 5.45
CA PRO A 274 -12.29 -10.98 5.62
C PRO A 274 -12.99 -9.69 6.02
N ARG A 275 -14.17 -9.45 5.46
CA ARG A 275 -15.04 -8.29 5.66
C ARG A 275 -14.43 -6.94 5.26
N GLY A 276 -13.22 -6.93 4.69
CA GLY A 276 -12.59 -5.71 4.18
C GLY A 276 -13.19 -5.30 2.84
N ASP A 277 -13.18 -4.02 2.57
CA ASP A 277 -13.55 -3.39 1.31
C ASP A 277 -12.30 -2.91 0.56
N HIS A 278 -12.48 -2.18 -0.54
CA HIS A 278 -11.36 -1.65 -1.31
C HIS A 278 -10.41 -0.79 -0.48
N ALA A 279 -10.94 -0.05 0.50
CA ALA A 279 -10.19 0.78 1.43
C ALA A 279 -9.81 0.07 2.75
N ALA A 280 -9.70 -1.27 2.79
CA ALA A 280 -9.45 -2.04 4.02
C ALA A 280 -8.21 -1.59 4.82
N LEU A 281 -7.28 -0.87 4.19
CA LEU A 281 -6.13 -0.27 4.87
C LEU A 281 -6.51 0.90 5.82
N LEU A 282 -7.68 1.52 5.61
CA LEU A 282 -8.24 2.62 6.42
C LEU A 282 -9.37 2.14 7.36
N GLU A 283 -9.82 0.90 7.21
CA GLU A 283 -10.95 0.31 7.92
C GLU A 283 -10.54 -0.39 9.22
N ASP A 284 -11.53 -0.89 9.97
CA ASP A 284 -11.33 -1.72 11.17
C ASP A 284 -10.69 -3.07 10.83
N THR A 285 -10.61 -3.42 9.56
CA THR A 285 -9.93 -4.59 9.01
C THR A 285 -8.43 -4.39 8.79
N ALA A 286 -7.92 -3.16 8.80
CA ALA A 286 -6.50 -2.82 8.61
C ALA A 286 -5.53 -3.63 9.48
N PRO A 287 -5.81 -3.96 10.75
CA PRO A 287 -4.92 -4.79 11.56
C PRO A 287 -4.65 -6.18 10.96
N ARG A 288 -5.59 -6.78 10.22
CA ARG A 288 -5.41 -8.08 9.54
C ARG A 288 -4.49 -7.96 8.33
N LEU A 289 -4.64 -6.87 7.56
CA LEU A 289 -3.76 -6.54 6.45
C LEU A 289 -2.32 -6.32 6.94
N LEU A 290 -2.16 -5.54 8.01
CA LEU A 290 -0.86 -5.27 8.64
C LEU A 290 -0.22 -6.54 9.22
N ALA A 291 -1.01 -7.45 9.80
CA ALA A 291 -0.52 -8.74 10.30
C ALA A 291 0.01 -9.62 9.16
N ALA A 292 -0.70 -9.67 8.02
CA ALA A 292 -0.24 -10.37 6.82
C ALA A 292 1.06 -9.77 6.27
N MET A 293 1.13 -8.44 6.18
CA MET A 293 2.37 -7.75 5.79
C MET A 293 3.52 -8.06 6.73
N ARG A 294 3.30 -8.00 8.04
CA ARG A 294 4.33 -8.33 9.04
C ARG A 294 4.84 -9.75 8.84
N ALA A 295 3.94 -10.74 8.77
CA ALA A 295 4.31 -12.15 8.57
C ALA A 295 5.11 -12.36 7.29
N PHE A 296 4.75 -11.65 6.20
CA PHE A 296 5.46 -11.73 4.94
C PHE A 296 6.84 -11.03 5.00
N LEU A 297 6.97 -9.87 5.61
CA LEU A 297 8.20 -9.08 5.61
C LEU A 297 9.23 -9.55 6.64
N GLU A 298 8.79 -10.24 7.70
CA GLU A 298 9.64 -10.76 8.79
C GLU A 298 9.97 -12.26 8.63
N ARG A 299 9.58 -12.88 7.49
CA ARG A 299 9.96 -14.26 7.20
C ARG A 299 11.49 -14.40 7.07
N PRO A 300 12.04 -15.60 7.39
CA PRO A 300 13.48 -15.87 7.35
C PRO A 300 14.07 -15.76 5.93
#